data_9f3fb564adbfa0d786c93e90b4e3f52c
#
_entry.id   9f3fb564adbfa0d786c93e90b4e3f52c
#
_cell.length_a   1.000
_cell.length_b   1.000
_cell.length_c   1.000
_cell.angle_alpha   90.00
_cell.angle_beta   90.00
_cell.angle_gamma   90.00
#
_symmetry.space_group_name_H-M   'P 1'
#
loop_
_entity.id
_entity.type
_entity.pdbx_description
1 polymer ?
#
loop_
_entity_poly.entity_id
_entity_poly.type
_entity_poly.pdbx_seq_one_letter_code
_entity_poly.pdbx_strand_id
1 'polypeptide(L)'
;LNDVKGIEQVAELFYNNGFYEKALYYAEKTISNNIEEYRLTSKIDKYIENCRFAIKALKNPIYFDAINIGELVNSSMTEYVNAITVDAKKILFTRRMESNKNRDQEDLFVYDIPSNTVSPLPFNTLQNEGAITVSADGTMYVYTACDRANSIGGCDLYIRQYSNENGWSKEYNLGENVNTNKWESQACFSPDEKYLYFISNRSGGYGKEDVWRSEITKKGFMPAENLGSSINTNQVEMSPFLHPDNLTLYFASDGHIGMGDDDLFVSRRVNAQEDWDIPENMGYPINTHNSENSLIVSSDGKTAYYTSDISGFGREDIFQFELPENLQAEPLADLELDIITNKAGEEVILKNVTFESNSFALEKSSFAELDNLIAYLQKNPNLQIEIQGHTDNVGNEIDNQILSQQRAKVVFEYLSAKLENK
;
A
#
# COMPACT_ATOMS: atom_id res chain seq x y z
N LEU A 1 48.46 -14.55 5.22
CA LEU A 1 47.21 -13.87 5.71
C LEU A 1 46.14 -14.15 4.67
N ASN A 2 45.21 -15.04 5.00
CA ASN A 2 44.03 -15.25 4.15
C ASN A 2 43.32 -13.90 3.98
N ASP A 3 43.04 -13.52 2.73
CA ASP A 3 42.35 -12.30 2.39
C ASP A 3 40.84 -12.45 2.78
N VAL A 4 40.57 -12.20 4.03
CA VAL A 4 39.23 -12.36 4.61
C VAL A 4 38.20 -11.47 3.88
N LYS A 5 38.60 -10.24 3.55
CA LYS A 5 37.78 -9.33 2.79
C LYS A 5 37.48 -9.83 1.37
N GLY A 6 38.48 -10.48 0.73
CA GLY A 6 38.25 -11.10 -0.57
C GLY A 6 37.31 -12.30 -0.50
N ILE A 7 37.36 -13.09 0.59
CA ILE A 7 36.40 -14.19 0.78
C ILE A 7 34.96 -13.67 1.02
N GLU A 8 34.79 -12.58 1.78
CA GLU A 8 33.49 -11.92 1.99
C GLU A 8 32.93 -11.41 0.67
N GLN A 9 33.73 -10.72 -0.16
CA GLN A 9 33.31 -10.25 -1.47
C GLN A 9 32.89 -11.41 -2.40
N VAL A 10 33.53 -12.58 -2.29
CA VAL A 10 33.11 -13.79 -3.02
C VAL A 10 31.76 -14.31 -2.51
N ALA A 11 31.53 -14.28 -1.18
CA ALA A 11 30.24 -14.65 -0.61
C ALA A 11 29.12 -13.71 -1.09
N GLU A 12 29.38 -12.40 -1.04
CA GLU A 12 28.47 -11.37 -1.54
C GLU A 12 28.15 -11.55 -3.03
N LEU A 13 29.17 -11.80 -3.86
CA LEU A 13 28.97 -12.06 -5.29
C LEU A 13 28.06 -13.27 -5.53
N PHE A 14 28.24 -14.35 -4.79
CA PHE A 14 27.38 -15.53 -4.92
C PHE A 14 25.98 -15.27 -4.40
N TYR A 15 25.82 -14.51 -3.31
CA TYR A 15 24.54 -14.12 -2.76
C TYR A 15 23.72 -13.31 -3.77
N ASN A 16 24.31 -12.24 -4.32
CA ASN A 16 23.66 -11.34 -5.30
C ASN A 16 23.35 -12.04 -6.64
N ASN A 17 23.84 -13.25 -6.87
CA ASN A 17 23.49 -14.06 -8.04
C ASN A 17 22.62 -15.28 -7.68
N GLY A 18 22.06 -15.36 -6.49
CA GLY A 18 21.16 -16.42 -6.05
C GLY A 18 21.85 -17.78 -5.78
N PHE A 19 23.18 -17.84 -5.76
CA PHE A 19 23.92 -19.06 -5.46
C PHE A 19 24.11 -19.24 -3.95
N TYR A 20 23.02 -19.29 -3.20
CA TYR A 20 23.01 -19.21 -1.73
C TYR A 20 23.82 -20.31 -1.02
N GLU A 21 23.89 -21.54 -1.55
CA GLU A 21 24.71 -22.59 -0.95
C GLU A 21 26.22 -22.27 -1.04
N LYS A 22 26.65 -21.67 -2.16
CA LYS A 22 28.03 -21.21 -2.32
C LYS A 22 28.28 -19.96 -1.46
N ALA A 23 27.36 -19.03 -1.46
CA ALA A 23 27.44 -17.84 -0.62
C ALA A 23 27.61 -18.23 0.86
N LEU A 24 26.76 -19.13 1.36
CA LEU A 24 26.81 -19.65 2.72
C LEU A 24 28.19 -20.29 3.03
N TYR A 25 28.68 -21.14 2.12
CA TYR A 25 30.00 -21.77 2.30
C TYR A 25 31.11 -20.73 2.48
N TYR A 26 31.15 -19.71 1.63
CA TYR A 26 32.18 -18.67 1.72
C TYR A 26 31.96 -17.75 2.92
N ALA A 27 30.72 -17.44 3.28
CA ALA A 27 30.40 -16.69 4.47
C ALA A 27 30.82 -17.39 5.76
N GLU A 28 30.54 -18.68 5.91
CA GLU A 28 30.97 -19.49 7.07
C GLU A 28 32.48 -19.64 7.12
N LYS A 29 33.17 -19.75 5.96
CA LYS A 29 34.61 -19.77 5.86
C LYS A 29 35.24 -18.44 6.30
N THR A 30 34.58 -17.32 6.04
CA THR A 30 34.98 -15.99 6.52
C THR A 30 35.01 -15.96 8.05
N ILE A 31 33.97 -16.47 8.71
CA ILE A 31 33.90 -16.54 10.18
C ILE A 31 34.97 -17.47 10.76
N SER A 32 35.15 -18.64 10.18
CA SER A 32 36.13 -19.65 10.69
C SER A 32 37.58 -19.18 10.67
N ASN A 33 37.89 -18.22 9.80
CA ASN A 33 39.23 -17.66 9.65
C ASN A 33 39.44 -16.37 10.45
N ASN A 34 38.51 -15.95 11.33
CA ASN A 34 38.44 -14.56 11.75
C ASN A 34 38.55 -14.27 13.23
N ILE A 35 39.06 -13.05 13.46
CA ILE A 35 39.17 -12.37 14.72
C ILE A 35 37.78 -11.74 15.04
N GLU A 36 37.35 -11.80 16.27
CA GLU A 36 36.07 -11.33 16.80
C GLU A 36 35.75 -9.85 16.41
N GLU A 37 36.78 -9.03 16.27
CA GLU A 37 36.71 -7.62 15.87
C GLU A 37 36.16 -7.41 14.43
N TYR A 38 36.40 -8.35 13.49
CA TYR A 38 35.90 -8.27 12.12
C TYR A 38 34.40 -8.59 12.04
N ARG A 39 33.91 -9.54 12.86
CA ARG A 39 32.47 -9.87 12.92
C ARG A 39 31.61 -8.70 13.33
N LEU A 40 32.11 -7.82 14.20
CA LEU A 40 31.38 -6.63 14.68
C LEU A 40 31.19 -5.56 13.60
N THR A 41 31.97 -5.61 12.51
CA THR A 41 31.95 -4.59 11.45
C THR A 41 31.47 -5.13 10.10
N SER A 42 31.34 -6.46 9.96
CA SER A 42 30.96 -7.10 8.70
C SER A 42 29.46 -7.42 8.64
N LYS A 43 28.92 -7.45 7.44
CA LYS A 43 27.55 -7.90 7.15
C LYS A 43 27.43 -9.45 7.10
N ILE A 44 28.48 -10.17 7.45
CA ILE A 44 28.62 -11.61 7.18
C ILE A 44 27.57 -12.45 7.92
N ASP A 45 27.24 -12.08 9.17
CA ASP A 45 26.26 -12.81 9.95
C ASP A 45 24.86 -12.69 9.29
N LYS A 46 24.52 -11.50 8.76
CA LYS A 46 23.29 -11.30 7.99
C LYS A 46 23.29 -12.16 6.70
N TYR A 47 24.38 -12.20 5.95
CA TYR A 47 24.47 -13.06 4.76
C TYR A 47 24.27 -14.55 5.10
N ILE A 48 24.76 -15.02 6.24
CA ILE A 48 24.57 -16.40 6.68
C ILE A 48 23.09 -16.67 6.96
N GLU A 49 22.40 -15.78 7.68
CA GLU A 49 20.98 -15.90 8.00
C GLU A 49 20.13 -15.84 6.73
N ASN A 50 20.38 -14.87 5.86
CA ASN A 50 19.73 -14.72 4.57
C ASN A 50 19.92 -15.96 3.68
N CYS A 51 21.15 -16.47 3.55
CA CYS A 51 21.43 -17.68 2.77
C CYS A 51 20.66 -18.89 3.32
N ARG A 52 20.63 -19.07 4.64
CA ARG A 52 19.88 -20.17 5.27
C ARG A 52 18.39 -20.07 5.02
N PHE A 53 17.85 -18.86 5.12
CA PHE A 53 16.45 -18.56 4.77
C PHE A 53 16.19 -18.88 3.30
N ALA A 54 16.99 -18.32 2.38
CA ALA A 54 16.83 -18.47 0.94
C ALA A 54 16.91 -19.95 0.48
N ILE A 55 17.87 -20.72 1.01
CA ILE A 55 17.98 -22.17 0.74
C ILE A 55 16.70 -22.91 1.17
N LYS A 56 16.11 -22.53 2.30
CA LYS A 56 14.84 -23.10 2.75
C LYS A 56 13.67 -22.68 1.86
N ALA A 57 13.58 -21.39 1.49
CA ALA A 57 12.55 -20.84 0.62
C ALA A 57 12.56 -21.49 -0.78
N LEU A 58 13.74 -21.65 -1.39
CA LEU A 58 13.91 -22.35 -2.67
C LEU A 58 13.43 -23.81 -2.66
N LYS A 59 13.50 -24.48 -1.52
CA LYS A 59 13.02 -25.86 -1.36
C LYS A 59 11.51 -25.94 -1.12
N ASN A 60 10.88 -24.85 -0.76
CA ASN A 60 9.46 -24.75 -0.44
C ASN A 60 8.82 -23.55 -1.18
N PRO A 61 8.83 -23.57 -2.52
CA PRO A 61 8.26 -22.47 -3.29
C PRO A 61 6.75 -22.38 -3.06
N ILE A 62 6.26 -21.15 -2.94
CA ILE A 62 4.83 -20.87 -2.94
C ILE A 62 4.28 -20.81 -4.37
N TYR A 63 2.96 -20.93 -4.55
CA TYR A 63 2.36 -20.71 -5.86
C TYR A 63 2.50 -19.24 -6.26
N PHE A 64 3.01 -19.01 -7.45
CA PHE A 64 3.26 -17.68 -7.99
C PHE A 64 3.24 -17.71 -9.52
N ASP A 65 2.35 -16.94 -10.12
CA ASP A 65 2.20 -16.80 -11.58
C ASP A 65 2.06 -15.32 -11.92
N ALA A 66 3.19 -14.62 -11.99
CA ALA A 66 3.23 -13.20 -12.27
C ALA A 66 3.10 -12.95 -13.78
N ILE A 67 2.16 -12.09 -14.13
CA ILE A 67 1.88 -11.66 -15.49
C ILE A 67 2.31 -10.20 -15.66
N ASN A 68 3.19 -9.93 -16.64
CA ASN A 68 3.52 -8.56 -17.03
C ASN A 68 2.26 -7.86 -17.55
N ILE A 69 1.94 -6.67 -17.03
CA ILE A 69 0.69 -5.97 -17.38
C ILE A 69 0.72 -5.31 -18.77
N GLY A 70 1.81 -5.47 -19.52
CA GLY A 70 1.93 -5.19 -20.94
C GLY A 70 2.47 -3.84 -21.33
N GLU A 71 2.76 -3.70 -22.63
CA GLU A 71 3.46 -2.54 -23.26
C GLU A 71 2.75 -1.19 -23.09
N LEU A 72 1.46 -1.19 -22.76
CA LEU A 72 0.73 0.04 -22.51
C LEU A 72 1.20 0.73 -21.23
N VAL A 73 1.48 -0.07 -20.18
CA VAL A 73 1.97 0.42 -18.90
C VAL A 73 3.48 0.33 -18.83
N ASN A 74 4.07 -0.80 -19.18
CA ASN A 74 5.51 -1.01 -19.14
C ASN A 74 6.18 -0.54 -20.44
N SER A 75 7.33 0.11 -20.31
CA SER A 75 8.12 0.62 -21.43
C SER A 75 9.54 0.04 -21.44
N SER A 76 10.42 0.57 -22.24
CA SER A 76 11.86 0.21 -22.19
C SER A 76 12.62 0.83 -21.02
N MET A 77 11.95 1.59 -20.18
CA MET A 77 12.53 2.30 -19.04
C MET A 77 12.18 1.59 -17.71
N THR A 78 12.02 2.31 -16.66
CA THR A 78 11.58 1.82 -15.35
C THR A 78 10.18 2.32 -15.08
N GLU A 79 9.28 1.42 -14.74
CA GLU A 79 7.98 1.72 -14.17
C GLU A 79 7.85 1.09 -12.78
N TYR A 80 7.38 1.88 -11.81
CA TYR A 80 7.05 1.35 -10.50
C TYR A 80 5.65 1.74 -10.06
N VAL A 81 4.94 0.73 -9.54
CA VAL A 81 3.57 0.88 -9.09
C VAL A 81 3.53 1.65 -7.76
N ASN A 82 2.53 2.54 -7.59
CA ASN A 82 2.46 3.38 -6.41
C ASN A 82 1.17 3.22 -5.61
N ALA A 83 0.02 3.17 -6.30
CA ALA A 83 -1.27 3.04 -5.64
C ALA A 83 -2.31 2.42 -6.58
N ILE A 84 -3.35 1.86 -5.98
CA ILE A 84 -4.57 1.43 -6.66
C ILE A 84 -5.76 2.11 -5.98
N THR A 85 -6.76 2.52 -6.76
CA THR A 85 -8.01 3.04 -6.19
C THR A 85 -8.78 1.93 -5.48
N VAL A 86 -9.53 2.27 -4.43
CA VAL A 86 -10.26 1.28 -3.61
C VAL A 86 -11.23 0.43 -4.45
N ASP A 87 -11.83 1.00 -5.51
CA ASP A 87 -12.66 0.28 -6.48
C ASP A 87 -11.87 -0.57 -7.49
N ALA A 88 -10.55 -0.64 -7.33
CA ALA A 88 -9.61 -1.38 -8.18
C ALA A 88 -9.69 -1.05 -9.68
N LYS A 89 -10.20 0.14 -10.05
CA LYS A 89 -10.33 0.53 -11.48
C LYS A 89 -9.14 1.30 -12.02
N LYS A 90 -8.33 1.92 -11.15
CA LYS A 90 -7.19 2.72 -11.59
C LYS A 90 -5.94 2.36 -10.83
N ILE A 91 -4.85 2.20 -11.55
CA ILE A 91 -3.50 2.07 -11.01
C ILE A 91 -2.75 3.37 -11.27
N LEU A 92 -2.18 3.93 -10.20
CA LEU A 92 -1.26 5.06 -10.28
C LEU A 92 0.16 4.52 -10.22
N PHE A 93 1.00 5.00 -11.12
CA PHE A 93 2.37 4.54 -11.21
C PHE A 93 3.30 5.68 -11.64
N THR A 94 4.57 5.51 -11.39
CA THR A 94 5.63 6.40 -11.87
C THR A 94 6.35 5.75 -13.02
N ARG A 95 6.65 6.54 -14.06
CA ARG A 95 7.49 6.12 -15.18
C ARG A 95 8.73 7.01 -15.22
N ARG A 96 9.89 6.38 -15.26
CA ARG A 96 11.14 7.08 -15.55
C ARG A 96 11.25 7.30 -17.06
N MET A 97 11.56 8.52 -17.46
CA MET A 97 11.65 8.92 -18.86
C MET A 97 13.07 9.36 -19.19
N GLU A 98 13.54 9.03 -20.40
CA GLU A 98 14.82 9.56 -20.88
C GLU A 98 14.76 11.08 -20.99
N SER A 99 15.69 11.74 -20.32
CA SER A 99 15.87 13.20 -20.44
C SER A 99 17.11 13.56 -21.24
N ASN A 100 16.96 14.50 -22.14
CA ASN A 100 18.09 15.09 -22.91
C ASN A 100 19.11 15.85 -22.03
N LYS A 101 18.93 15.90 -20.70
CA LYS A 101 19.71 16.70 -19.74
C LYS A 101 20.59 15.89 -18.78
N ASN A 102 20.98 14.66 -19.11
CA ASN A 102 21.80 13.77 -18.26
C ASN A 102 21.18 13.37 -16.90
N ARG A 103 19.88 13.55 -16.69
CA ARG A 103 19.12 13.01 -15.56
C ARG A 103 17.84 12.43 -16.11
N ASP A 104 17.55 11.19 -15.73
CA ASP A 104 16.25 10.59 -16.00
C ASP A 104 15.18 11.42 -15.28
N GLN A 105 14.06 11.66 -15.94
CA GLN A 105 12.91 12.36 -15.38
C GLN A 105 11.86 11.33 -14.96
N GLU A 106 11.27 11.53 -13.80
CA GLU A 106 10.16 10.73 -13.32
C GLU A 106 8.87 11.53 -13.44
N ASP A 107 7.87 10.90 -14.05
CA ASP A 107 6.52 11.45 -14.25
C ASP A 107 5.45 10.49 -13.72
N LEU A 108 4.33 11.04 -13.28
CA LEU A 108 3.18 10.33 -12.74
C LEU A 108 2.18 9.98 -13.82
N PHE A 109 1.70 8.74 -13.80
CA PHE A 109 0.71 8.23 -14.74
C PHE A 109 -0.45 7.53 -14.03
N VAL A 110 -1.57 7.43 -14.72
CA VAL A 110 -2.73 6.63 -14.33
C VAL A 110 -3.05 5.64 -15.44
N TYR A 111 -3.20 4.38 -15.08
CA TYR A 111 -3.77 3.33 -15.91
C TYR A 111 -5.22 3.09 -15.49
N ASP A 112 -6.15 3.41 -16.38
CA ASP A 112 -7.58 3.15 -16.21
C ASP A 112 -7.87 1.75 -16.78
N ILE A 113 -8.12 0.80 -15.90
CA ILE A 113 -8.28 -0.62 -16.22
C ILE A 113 -9.51 -0.86 -17.09
N PRO A 114 -10.72 -0.34 -16.77
CA PRO A 114 -11.91 -0.54 -17.58
C PRO A 114 -11.80 -0.04 -19.01
N SER A 115 -11.18 1.11 -19.23
CA SER A 115 -11.00 1.68 -20.57
C SER A 115 -9.73 1.19 -21.26
N ASN A 116 -8.84 0.51 -20.53
CA ASN A 116 -7.52 0.07 -20.99
C ASN A 116 -6.70 1.24 -21.56
N THR A 117 -6.61 2.35 -20.82
CA THR A 117 -5.90 3.55 -21.26
C THR A 117 -4.90 4.02 -20.21
N VAL A 118 -3.75 4.52 -20.68
CA VAL A 118 -2.74 5.18 -19.83
C VAL A 118 -2.68 6.66 -20.15
N SER A 119 -2.65 7.48 -19.13
CA SER A 119 -2.55 8.94 -19.27
C SER A 119 -1.58 9.52 -18.24
N PRO A 120 -0.73 10.51 -18.63
CA PRO A 120 0.05 11.25 -17.66
C PRO A 120 -0.87 12.10 -16.77
N LEU A 121 -0.47 12.30 -15.53
CA LEU A 121 -1.21 13.24 -14.68
C LEU A 121 -0.95 14.70 -15.13
N PRO A 122 -1.99 15.55 -15.09
CA PRO A 122 -1.94 16.87 -15.73
C PRO A 122 -1.03 17.88 -15.00
N PHE A 123 -0.44 17.51 -13.89
CA PHE A 123 0.42 18.34 -13.08
C PHE A 123 1.89 17.87 -13.06
N ASN A 124 2.26 16.92 -13.92
CA ASN A 124 3.67 16.63 -14.19
C ASN A 124 4.37 17.90 -14.72
N THR A 125 5.62 18.08 -14.33
CA THR A 125 6.42 19.25 -14.71
C THR A 125 7.71 18.84 -15.44
N LEU A 126 8.67 19.73 -15.56
CA LEU A 126 10.02 19.42 -16.05
C LEU A 126 10.97 18.95 -14.95
N GLN A 127 10.47 18.81 -13.72
CA GLN A 127 11.18 18.28 -12.55
C GLN A 127 10.65 16.88 -12.26
N ASN A 128 11.22 16.19 -11.28
CA ASN A 128 10.79 14.85 -10.91
C ASN A 128 9.54 14.90 -10.04
N GLU A 129 8.52 14.16 -10.45
CA GLU A 129 7.34 13.79 -9.69
C GLU A 129 7.25 12.27 -9.64
N GLY A 130 7.18 11.69 -8.44
CA GLY A 130 7.11 10.23 -8.27
C GLY A 130 6.33 9.79 -7.04
N ALA A 131 6.16 8.50 -6.91
CA ALA A 131 5.62 7.85 -5.71
C ALA A 131 4.31 8.47 -5.20
N ILE A 132 3.26 8.41 -6.03
CA ILE A 132 1.95 9.00 -5.75
C ILE A 132 1.05 8.04 -4.96
N THR A 133 0.28 8.59 -4.03
CA THR A 133 -0.85 7.90 -3.39
C THR A 133 -2.13 8.70 -3.52
N VAL A 134 -3.26 8.03 -3.31
CA VAL A 134 -4.60 8.62 -3.38
C VAL A 134 -5.41 8.24 -2.14
N SER A 135 -6.20 9.18 -1.60
CA SER A 135 -7.14 8.89 -0.52
C SER A 135 -8.24 7.91 -0.95
N ALA A 136 -8.88 7.24 0.02
CA ALA A 136 -9.92 6.26 -0.24
C ALA A 136 -11.10 6.83 -1.05
N ASP A 137 -11.47 8.08 -0.78
CA ASP A 137 -12.53 8.80 -1.51
C ASP A 137 -12.09 9.37 -2.88
N GLY A 138 -10.80 9.21 -3.25
CA GLY A 138 -10.25 9.67 -4.51
C GLY A 138 -10.09 11.20 -4.64
N THR A 139 -10.18 11.94 -3.55
CA THR A 139 -10.14 13.41 -3.59
C THR A 139 -8.78 14.02 -3.25
N MET A 140 -7.93 13.35 -2.47
CA MET A 140 -6.61 13.81 -2.08
C MET A 140 -5.51 12.96 -2.74
N TYR A 141 -4.51 13.63 -3.28
CA TYR A 141 -3.35 13.00 -3.92
C TYR A 141 -2.08 13.53 -3.26
N VAL A 142 -1.29 12.65 -2.67
CA VAL A 142 0.04 12.98 -2.15
C VAL A 142 1.09 12.33 -3.03
N TYR A 143 2.14 13.06 -3.35
CA TYR A 143 3.23 12.60 -4.19
C TYR A 143 4.55 13.25 -3.80
N THR A 144 5.64 12.65 -4.19
CA THR A 144 6.99 13.18 -4.04
C THR A 144 7.28 14.15 -5.18
N ALA A 145 7.77 15.34 -4.87
CA ALA A 145 8.27 16.26 -5.87
C ALA A 145 9.63 16.83 -5.44
N CYS A 146 10.58 16.86 -6.38
CA CYS A 146 11.93 17.29 -6.11
C CYS A 146 12.19 18.68 -6.71
N ASP A 147 13.19 19.38 -6.16
CA ASP A 147 13.72 20.65 -6.70
C ASP A 147 12.65 21.76 -6.81
N ARG A 148 11.61 21.75 -5.98
CA ARG A 148 10.60 22.82 -5.92
C ARG A 148 11.16 24.05 -5.20
N ALA A 149 10.74 25.25 -5.63
CA ALA A 149 11.17 26.50 -5.03
C ALA A 149 10.78 26.67 -3.56
N ASN A 150 9.74 25.94 -3.11
CA ASN A 150 9.26 25.91 -1.73
C ASN A 150 9.54 24.57 -1.02
N SER A 151 10.48 23.78 -1.51
CA SER A 151 10.96 22.58 -0.82
C SER A 151 11.69 22.96 0.47
N ILE A 152 11.53 22.10 1.48
CA ILE A 152 12.25 22.11 2.75
C ILE A 152 13.53 21.29 2.61
N GLY A 153 13.44 20.13 1.92
CA GLY A 153 14.53 19.25 1.56
C GLY A 153 14.83 19.23 0.05
N GLY A 154 15.49 18.17 -0.40
CA GLY A 154 15.74 17.94 -1.83
C GLY A 154 14.52 17.42 -2.58
N CYS A 155 13.83 16.47 -1.96
CA CYS A 155 12.52 15.95 -2.40
C CYS A 155 11.60 15.94 -1.20
N ASP A 156 10.42 16.50 -1.36
CA ASP A 156 9.40 16.66 -0.34
C ASP A 156 8.09 16.01 -0.79
N LEU A 157 7.22 15.73 0.16
CA LEU A 157 5.84 15.32 -0.09
C LEU A 157 4.94 16.55 -0.29
N TYR A 158 4.17 16.49 -1.37
CA TYR A 158 3.21 17.53 -1.77
C TYR A 158 1.82 16.94 -1.89
N ILE A 159 0.79 17.77 -1.69
CA ILE A 159 -0.61 17.37 -1.81
C ILE A 159 -1.32 18.22 -2.85
N ARG A 160 -2.22 17.58 -3.60
CA ARG A 160 -3.26 18.19 -4.42
C ARG A 160 -4.61 17.59 -4.08
N GLN A 161 -5.64 18.37 -4.26
CA GLN A 161 -7.03 17.92 -4.17
C GLN A 161 -7.66 17.95 -5.57
N TYR A 162 -8.55 17.01 -5.80
CA TYR A 162 -9.36 16.93 -7.00
C TYR A 162 -10.83 17.01 -6.64
N SER A 163 -11.60 17.79 -7.41
CA SER A 163 -13.05 17.75 -7.37
C SER A 163 -13.60 17.85 -8.79
N ASN A 164 -14.79 17.27 -9.01
CA ASN A 164 -15.43 17.33 -10.32
C ASN A 164 -15.83 18.75 -10.74
N GLU A 165 -16.09 19.63 -9.77
CA GLU A 165 -16.50 21.00 -10.03
C GLU A 165 -15.33 21.92 -10.38
N ASN A 166 -14.23 21.79 -9.66
CA ASN A 166 -13.11 22.72 -9.74
C ASN A 166 -11.85 22.12 -10.37
N GLY A 167 -11.84 20.80 -10.67
CA GLY A 167 -10.67 20.08 -11.12
C GLY A 167 -9.57 20.00 -10.04
N TRP A 168 -8.32 20.07 -10.45
CA TRP A 168 -7.15 19.98 -9.58
C TRP A 168 -6.87 21.29 -8.84
N SER A 169 -6.62 21.20 -7.55
CA SER A 169 -6.11 22.32 -6.74
C SER A 169 -4.68 22.70 -7.14
N LYS A 170 -4.18 23.80 -6.57
CA LYS A 170 -2.75 24.10 -6.54
C LYS A 170 -2.02 23.02 -5.71
N GLU A 171 -0.72 22.91 -5.96
CA GLU A 171 0.23 22.13 -5.18
C GLU A 171 0.49 22.79 -3.83
N TYR A 172 0.49 22.01 -2.75
CA TYR A 172 0.85 22.45 -1.41
C TYR A 172 1.90 21.50 -0.83
N ASN A 173 3.01 22.05 -0.32
CA ASN A 173 3.98 21.31 0.47
C ASN A 173 3.35 20.90 1.80
N LEU A 174 3.56 19.67 2.28
CA LEU A 174 2.97 19.16 3.52
C LEU A 174 3.53 19.83 4.79
N GLY A 175 4.61 20.62 4.65
CA GLY A 175 5.20 21.41 5.73
C GLY A 175 6.09 20.61 6.68
N GLU A 176 6.67 21.30 7.68
CA GLU A 176 7.76 20.81 8.55
C GLU A 176 7.37 19.64 9.48
N ASN A 177 6.08 19.36 9.66
CA ASN A 177 5.63 18.19 10.41
C ASN A 177 5.84 16.87 9.64
N VAL A 178 5.81 16.94 8.30
CA VAL A 178 6.01 15.82 7.38
C VAL A 178 7.36 15.91 6.70
N ASN A 179 7.68 17.04 6.07
CA ASN A 179 8.91 17.24 5.33
C ASN A 179 10.03 17.80 6.21
N THR A 180 11.27 17.43 5.91
CA THR A 180 12.46 17.90 6.61
C THR A 180 13.54 18.36 5.63
N ASN A 181 14.71 18.74 6.11
CA ASN A 181 15.86 19.02 5.24
C ASN A 181 16.51 17.74 4.65
N LYS A 182 15.82 16.62 4.74
CA LYS A 182 16.23 15.32 4.24
C LYS A 182 15.40 14.94 3.00
N TRP A 183 15.17 13.67 2.83
CA TRP A 183 14.38 13.12 1.74
C TRP A 183 13.12 12.47 2.30
N GLU A 184 11.96 12.87 1.80
CA GLU A 184 10.68 12.30 2.11
C GLU A 184 9.99 11.83 0.81
N SER A 185 9.47 10.59 0.81
CA SER A 185 8.90 9.97 -0.38
C SER A 185 7.92 8.84 -0.07
N GLN A 186 7.37 8.23 -1.11
CA GLN A 186 6.61 6.97 -1.07
C GLN A 186 5.51 6.96 -0.02
N ALA A 187 4.64 7.95 -0.09
CA ALA A 187 3.53 8.07 0.86
C ALA A 187 2.40 7.06 0.59
N CYS A 188 1.69 6.68 1.65
CA CYS A 188 0.47 5.89 1.61
C CYS A 188 -0.53 6.41 2.65
N PHE A 189 -1.78 6.68 2.26
CA PHE A 189 -2.84 7.00 3.21
C PHE A 189 -3.27 5.78 4.01
N SER A 190 -3.64 5.97 5.28
CA SER A 190 -4.48 4.97 5.94
C SER A 190 -5.88 5.03 5.32
N PRO A 191 -6.59 3.89 5.21
CA PRO A 191 -7.93 3.84 4.60
C PRO A 191 -8.97 4.71 5.31
N ASP A 192 -8.81 4.93 6.61
CA ASP A 192 -9.65 5.82 7.41
C ASP A 192 -9.19 7.30 7.37
N GLU A 193 -8.20 7.60 6.53
CA GLU A 193 -7.61 8.92 6.31
C GLU A 193 -7.12 9.64 7.58
N LYS A 194 -6.86 8.87 8.66
CA LYS A 194 -6.33 9.44 9.90
C LYS A 194 -4.82 9.58 9.90
N TYR A 195 -4.12 8.81 9.06
CA TYR A 195 -2.67 8.82 8.99
C TYR A 195 -2.18 8.86 7.55
N LEU A 196 -1.05 9.53 7.36
CA LEU A 196 -0.21 9.41 6.18
C LEU A 196 1.06 8.66 6.59
N TYR A 197 1.31 7.50 6.00
CA TYR A 197 2.56 6.75 6.12
C TYR A 197 3.50 7.22 5.02
N PHE A 198 4.80 7.25 5.26
CA PHE A 198 5.78 7.68 4.27
C PHE A 198 7.19 7.26 4.68
N ILE A 199 8.14 7.35 3.76
CA ILE A 199 9.54 7.05 3.97
C ILE A 199 10.33 8.33 4.21
N SER A 200 11.26 8.29 5.15
CA SER A 200 12.19 9.38 5.38
C SER A 200 13.52 8.91 5.97
N ASN A 201 14.60 9.55 5.54
CA ASN A 201 15.93 9.38 6.14
C ASN A 201 16.27 10.50 7.15
N ARG A 202 15.23 11.03 7.83
CA ARG A 202 15.39 12.02 8.88
C ARG A 202 16.10 11.45 10.09
N SER A 203 16.73 12.33 10.87
CA SER A 203 17.39 11.94 12.13
C SER A 203 16.37 11.42 13.16
N GLY A 204 16.77 10.42 13.95
CA GLY A 204 15.94 9.83 15.00
C GLY A 204 15.21 8.56 14.58
N GLY A 205 15.50 8.05 13.39
CA GLY A 205 15.07 6.73 12.94
C GLY A 205 16.00 5.60 13.41
N TYR A 206 15.75 4.42 12.92
CA TYR A 206 16.51 3.19 13.22
C TYR A 206 17.60 2.93 12.17
N GLY A 207 17.33 3.27 10.91
CA GLY A 207 18.17 2.94 9.78
C GLY A 207 18.54 4.11 8.88
N LYS A 208 18.64 3.77 7.62
CA LYS A 208 18.92 4.74 6.55
C LYS A 208 17.65 5.44 6.13
N GLU A 209 16.69 4.67 5.67
CA GLU A 209 15.34 5.08 5.31
C GLU A 209 14.37 4.25 6.15
N ASP A 210 13.50 4.91 6.90
CA ASP A 210 12.52 4.31 7.78
C ASP A 210 11.09 4.63 7.32
N VAL A 211 10.14 3.79 7.70
CA VAL A 211 8.71 4.09 7.61
C VAL A 211 8.30 4.98 8.79
N TRP A 212 7.69 6.10 8.47
CA TRP A 212 7.12 7.08 9.42
C TRP A 212 5.63 7.24 9.16
N ARG A 213 4.91 7.78 10.13
CA ARG A 213 3.51 8.19 9.95
C ARG A 213 3.26 9.58 10.54
N SER A 214 2.32 10.32 9.98
CA SER A 214 1.82 11.58 10.51
C SER A 214 0.30 11.53 10.64
N GLU A 215 -0.24 11.90 11.80
CA GLU A 215 -1.68 12.00 11.99
C GLU A 215 -2.25 13.16 11.19
N ILE A 216 -3.38 12.94 10.52
CA ILE A 216 -4.11 13.93 9.73
C ILE A 216 -5.26 14.47 10.58
N THR A 217 -5.23 15.77 10.84
CA THR A 217 -6.24 16.45 11.64
C THR A 217 -6.88 17.60 10.86
N LYS A 218 -7.96 18.18 11.39
CA LYS A 218 -8.55 19.41 10.83
C LYS A 218 -7.59 20.60 10.78
N LYS A 219 -6.46 20.53 11.49
CA LYS A 219 -5.41 21.56 11.52
C LYS A 219 -4.27 21.28 10.55
N GLY A 220 -4.31 20.13 9.84
CA GLY A 220 -3.27 19.62 8.98
C GLY A 220 -2.54 18.43 9.60
N PHE A 221 -1.36 18.15 9.11
CA PHE A 221 -0.51 17.03 9.52
C PHE A 221 0.16 17.33 10.87
N MET A 222 0.14 16.35 11.77
CA MET A 222 0.84 16.40 13.06
C MET A 222 2.32 15.98 12.89
N PRO A 223 3.20 16.27 13.86
CA PRO A 223 4.60 15.81 13.79
C PRO A 223 4.70 14.30 13.55
N ALA A 224 5.59 13.92 12.63
CA ALA A 224 5.75 12.54 12.24
C ALA A 224 6.32 11.66 13.36
N GLU A 225 5.81 10.44 13.46
CA GLU A 225 6.23 9.38 14.37
C GLU A 225 6.87 8.24 13.58
N ASN A 226 7.98 7.68 14.10
CA ASN A 226 8.60 6.49 13.53
C ASN A 226 7.75 5.25 13.85
N LEU A 227 7.62 4.31 12.91
CA LEU A 227 6.81 3.09 13.10
C LEU A 227 7.41 2.09 14.10
N GLY A 228 8.64 2.33 14.57
CA GLY A 228 9.28 1.48 15.55
C GLY A 228 10.06 0.30 14.96
N SER A 229 10.77 -0.41 15.84
CA SER A 229 11.72 -1.48 15.46
C SER A 229 11.08 -2.79 15.03
N SER A 230 9.75 -2.93 15.11
CA SER A 230 9.06 -4.07 14.50
C SER A 230 9.11 -3.98 12.98
N ILE A 231 8.93 -2.77 12.43
CA ILE A 231 8.95 -2.50 10.99
C ILE A 231 10.33 -2.04 10.53
N ASN A 232 10.91 -1.06 11.22
CA ASN A 232 12.15 -0.42 10.80
C ASN A 232 13.38 -1.15 11.34
N THR A 233 14.38 -1.30 10.49
CA THR A 233 15.68 -1.92 10.79
C THR A 233 16.80 -0.88 10.79
N ASN A 234 18.04 -1.32 10.82
CA ASN A 234 19.20 -0.44 10.66
C ASN A 234 19.56 -0.20 9.17
N GLN A 235 18.76 -0.64 8.24
CA GLN A 235 18.97 -0.52 6.80
C GLN A 235 17.85 0.33 6.18
N VAL A 236 17.29 -0.12 5.05
CA VAL A 236 16.26 0.58 4.28
C VAL A 236 14.93 -0.15 4.40
N GLU A 237 13.89 0.58 4.72
CA GLU A 237 12.50 0.21 4.53
C GLU A 237 11.87 1.16 3.53
N MET A 238 11.08 0.62 2.57
CA MET A 238 10.49 1.42 1.50
C MET A 238 9.11 0.93 1.06
N SER A 239 8.45 1.74 0.23
CA SER A 239 7.19 1.41 -0.46
C SER A 239 6.10 0.88 0.46
N PRO A 240 5.75 1.56 1.57
CA PRO A 240 4.70 1.12 2.45
C PRO A 240 3.35 1.20 1.73
N PHE A 241 2.59 0.11 1.79
CA PHE A 241 1.22 0.04 1.32
C PHE A 241 0.32 -0.52 2.42
N LEU A 242 -0.56 0.31 2.95
CA LEU A 242 -1.57 -0.10 3.92
C LEU A 242 -2.84 -0.51 3.19
N HIS A 243 -3.20 -1.78 3.31
CA HIS A 243 -4.38 -2.34 2.68
C HIS A 243 -5.68 -1.69 3.24
N PRO A 244 -6.76 -1.62 2.43
CA PRO A 244 -8.05 -1.08 2.86
C PRO A 244 -8.67 -1.70 4.12
N ASP A 245 -8.25 -2.91 4.56
CA ASP A 245 -8.63 -3.47 5.87
C ASP A 245 -8.08 -2.68 7.08
N ASN A 246 -7.14 -1.76 6.86
CA ASN A 246 -6.42 -1.00 7.89
C ASN A 246 -5.64 -1.87 8.90
N LEU A 247 -5.44 -3.14 8.61
CA LEU A 247 -4.79 -4.12 9.48
C LEU A 247 -3.55 -4.77 8.88
N THR A 248 -3.36 -4.67 7.56
CA THR A 248 -2.29 -5.33 6.82
C THR A 248 -1.41 -4.30 6.13
N LEU A 249 -0.12 -4.27 6.48
CA LEU A 249 0.91 -3.41 5.89
C LEU A 249 1.85 -4.27 5.05
N TYR A 250 1.98 -3.92 3.77
CA TYR A 250 3.00 -4.44 2.88
C TYR A 250 4.10 -3.41 2.71
N PHE A 251 5.35 -3.83 2.61
CA PHE A 251 6.50 -2.95 2.39
C PHE A 251 7.70 -3.73 1.86
N ALA A 252 8.71 -3.05 1.37
CA ALA A 252 9.97 -3.65 0.97
C ALA A 252 11.07 -3.30 1.98
N SER A 253 12.05 -4.19 2.15
CA SER A 253 13.20 -3.96 3.03
C SER A 253 14.43 -4.74 2.59
N ASP A 254 15.60 -4.09 2.69
CA ASP A 254 16.91 -4.73 2.62
C ASP A 254 17.46 -5.09 4.03
N GLY A 255 16.72 -4.73 5.08
CA GLY A 255 17.12 -4.88 6.49
C GLY A 255 16.65 -6.17 7.16
N HIS A 256 15.44 -6.62 6.90
CA HIS A 256 14.89 -7.88 7.40
C HIS A 256 15.56 -9.11 6.74
N ILE A 257 15.31 -10.31 7.29
CA ILE A 257 15.87 -11.55 6.70
C ILE A 257 15.19 -11.83 5.36
N GLY A 258 16.00 -11.89 4.30
CA GLY A 258 15.51 -11.94 2.94
C GLY A 258 16.39 -12.78 2.00
N MET A 259 16.16 -12.60 0.71
CA MET A 259 16.80 -13.36 -0.38
C MET A 259 17.64 -12.48 -1.29
N GLY A 260 17.27 -11.22 -1.47
CA GLY A 260 17.86 -10.30 -2.44
C GLY A 260 18.37 -8.99 -1.82
N ASP A 261 18.32 -7.96 -2.66
CA ASP A 261 18.58 -6.59 -2.23
C ASP A 261 17.38 -6.08 -1.44
N ASP A 262 16.24 -5.82 -2.11
CA ASP A 262 14.98 -5.51 -1.45
C ASP A 262 14.03 -6.70 -1.57
N ASP A 263 13.49 -7.13 -0.46
CA ASP A 263 12.48 -8.18 -0.39
C ASP A 263 11.14 -7.60 0.08
N LEU A 264 10.04 -8.17 -0.38
CA LEU A 264 8.68 -7.81 0.03
C LEU A 264 8.30 -8.52 1.33
N PHE A 265 7.69 -7.75 2.23
CA PHE A 265 7.23 -8.21 3.55
C PHE A 265 5.77 -7.84 3.77
N VAL A 266 5.10 -8.62 4.62
CA VAL A 266 3.79 -8.34 5.15
C VAL A 266 3.83 -8.32 6.66
N SER A 267 3.26 -7.27 7.28
CA SER A 267 3.04 -7.19 8.71
C SER A 267 1.56 -6.95 8.99
N ARG A 268 1.07 -7.49 10.10
CA ARG A 268 -0.33 -7.37 10.51
C ARG A 268 -0.43 -6.76 11.89
N ARG A 269 -1.60 -6.26 12.24
CA ARG A 269 -1.97 -5.82 13.57
C ARG A 269 -3.40 -6.24 13.88
N VAL A 270 -3.71 -6.46 15.14
CA VAL A 270 -5.05 -6.92 15.58
C VAL A 270 -6.11 -5.82 15.40
N ASN A 271 -5.72 -4.56 15.61
CA ASN A 271 -6.57 -3.39 15.39
C ASN A 271 -5.70 -2.14 15.11
N ALA A 272 -6.34 -1.07 14.65
CA ALA A 272 -5.64 0.15 14.21
C ALA A 272 -4.89 0.92 15.34
N GLN A 273 -5.10 0.58 16.61
CA GLN A 273 -4.46 1.18 17.77
C GLN A 273 -3.25 0.38 18.28
N GLU A 274 -3.10 -0.87 17.86
CA GLU A 274 -1.99 -1.72 18.27
C GLU A 274 -0.77 -1.58 17.35
N ASP A 275 0.39 -1.98 17.88
CA ASP A 275 1.63 -2.02 17.13
C ASP A 275 1.60 -3.11 16.06
N TRP A 276 2.50 -2.97 15.10
CA TRP A 276 2.67 -3.95 14.04
C TRP A 276 3.38 -5.20 14.53
N ASP A 277 2.92 -6.36 14.11
CA ASP A 277 3.59 -7.63 14.33
C ASP A 277 4.94 -7.69 13.60
N ILE A 278 5.78 -8.67 13.94
CA ILE A 278 7.03 -8.95 13.25
C ILE A 278 6.71 -9.29 11.80
N PRO A 279 7.34 -8.61 10.81
CA PRO A 279 7.06 -8.83 9.40
C PRO A 279 7.42 -10.25 8.94
N GLU A 280 6.56 -10.80 8.09
CA GLU A 280 6.78 -12.06 7.38
C GLU A 280 7.32 -11.77 5.98
N ASN A 281 8.45 -12.40 5.61
CA ASN A 281 8.95 -12.37 4.23
C ASN A 281 7.98 -13.13 3.32
N MET A 282 7.61 -12.53 2.19
CA MET A 282 6.59 -13.08 1.29
C MET A 282 7.05 -14.37 0.56
N GLY A 283 8.33 -14.73 0.67
CA GLY A 283 8.86 -16.01 0.23
C GLY A 283 9.13 -16.12 -1.26
N TYR A 284 9.77 -17.25 -1.63
CA TYR A 284 10.11 -17.56 -3.04
C TYR A 284 8.90 -18.18 -3.76
N PRO A 285 8.60 -17.78 -5.02
CA PRO A 285 9.38 -16.90 -5.88
C PRO A 285 8.86 -15.45 -5.96
N ILE A 286 8.04 -14.97 -5.01
CA ILE A 286 7.71 -13.54 -4.94
C ILE A 286 8.99 -12.75 -4.71
N ASN A 287 9.77 -13.14 -3.69
CA ASN A 287 11.09 -12.61 -3.44
C ASN A 287 12.15 -13.51 -4.09
N THR A 288 13.18 -12.91 -4.67
CA THR A 288 14.27 -13.58 -5.38
C THR A 288 15.64 -13.06 -4.90
N HIS A 289 16.67 -13.20 -5.70
CA HIS A 289 17.98 -12.58 -5.46
C HIS A 289 18.08 -11.16 -6.04
N ASN A 290 17.05 -10.73 -6.74
CA ASN A 290 16.94 -9.40 -7.31
C ASN A 290 16.34 -8.41 -6.28
N SER A 291 15.84 -7.29 -6.75
CA SER A 291 15.10 -6.31 -5.95
C SER A 291 13.62 -6.38 -6.32
N GLU A 292 12.80 -6.76 -5.36
CA GLU A 292 11.35 -6.71 -5.47
C GLU A 292 10.81 -5.61 -4.56
N ASN A 293 10.08 -4.67 -5.15
CA ASN A 293 9.60 -3.50 -4.40
C ASN A 293 8.21 -3.03 -4.87
N SER A 294 7.71 -1.98 -4.23
CA SER A 294 6.49 -1.27 -4.65
C SER A 294 5.28 -2.19 -4.84
N LEU A 295 4.95 -3.00 -3.84
CA LEU A 295 3.76 -3.85 -3.86
C LEU A 295 2.51 -3.07 -3.47
N ILE A 296 1.43 -3.24 -4.24
CA ILE A 296 0.07 -2.82 -3.89
C ILE A 296 -0.89 -3.99 -4.04
N VAL A 297 -1.96 -4.00 -3.24
CA VAL A 297 -2.96 -5.07 -3.22
C VAL A 297 -4.35 -4.48 -3.39
N SER A 298 -5.17 -5.10 -4.23
CA SER A 298 -6.56 -4.71 -4.44
C SER A 298 -7.41 -4.90 -3.18
N SER A 299 -8.52 -4.18 -3.09
CA SER A 299 -9.42 -4.18 -1.92
C SER A 299 -10.02 -5.55 -1.58
N ASP A 300 -10.00 -6.51 -2.51
CA ASP A 300 -10.40 -7.89 -2.27
C ASP A 300 -9.32 -8.72 -1.55
N GLY A 301 -8.14 -8.15 -1.33
CA GLY A 301 -6.99 -8.79 -0.69
C GLY A 301 -6.25 -9.82 -1.55
N LYS A 302 -6.68 -10.05 -2.79
CA LYS A 302 -6.22 -11.20 -3.62
C LYS A 302 -5.28 -10.80 -4.74
N THR A 303 -5.61 -9.75 -5.47
CA THR A 303 -4.82 -9.32 -6.61
C THR A 303 -3.74 -8.35 -6.18
N ALA A 304 -2.50 -8.69 -6.45
CA ALA A 304 -1.34 -7.82 -6.19
C ALA A 304 -0.70 -7.33 -7.48
N TYR A 305 -0.16 -6.13 -7.42
CA TYR A 305 0.73 -5.56 -8.43
C TYR A 305 2.04 -5.21 -7.76
N TYR A 306 3.15 -5.52 -8.38
CA TYR A 306 4.46 -5.23 -7.85
C TYR A 306 5.44 -4.85 -8.95
N THR A 307 6.54 -4.25 -8.56
CA THR A 307 7.63 -3.88 -9.45
C THR A 307 8.78 -4.86 -9.29
N SER A 308 9.31 -5.34 -10.40
CA SER A 308 10.45 -6.24 -10.42
C SER A 308 11.29 -6.07 -11.69
N ASP A 309 12.56 -6.38 -11.59
CA ASP A 309 13.53 -6.42 -12.69
C ASP A 309 13.64 -7.80 -13.38
N ILE A 310 12.71 -8.72 -13.08
CA ILE A 310 12.57 -9.95 -13.88
C ILE A 310 12.35 -9.60 -15.34
N SER A 311 12.71 -10.51 -16.25
CA SER A 311 12.68 -10.25 -17.70
C SER A 311 11.33 -9.70 -18.18
N GLY A 312 11.32 -8.47 -18.70
CA GLY A 312 10.17 -7.73 -19.16
C GLY A 312 10.51 -6.85 -20.37
N PHE A 313 9.90 -5.67 -20.45
CA PHE A 313 10.13 -4.69 -21.51
C PHE A 313 11.26 -3.72 -21.18
N GLY A 314 11.40 -3.35 -19.88
CA GLY A 314 12.31 -2.35 -19.39
C GLY A 314 13.34 -2.88 -18.39
N ARG A 315 13.80 -1.96 -17.55
CA ARG A 315 14.70 -2.28 -16.43
C ARG A 315 13.92 -2.85 -15.26
N GLU A 316 12.83 -2.21 -14.93
CA GLU A 316 11.86 -2.64 -13.93
C GLU A 316 10.48 -2.45 -14.55
N ASP A 317 9.67 -3.48 -14.45
CA ASP A 317 8.32 -3.51 -15.00
C ASP A 317 7.31 -3.80 -13.89
N ILE A 318 6.05 -3.43 -14.14
CA ILE A 318 4.92 -3.75 -13.27
C ILE A 318 4.32 -5.08 -13.70
N PHE A 319 4.16 -5.98 -12.72
CA PHE A 319 3.54 -7.30 -12.88
C PHE A 319 2.31 -7.41 -11.99
N GLN A 320 1.41 -8.28 -12.37
CA GLN A 320 0.21 -8.66 -11.61
C GLN A 320 0.27 -10.14 -11.25
N PHE A 321 -0.15 -10.50 -10.04
CA PHE A 321 -0.29 -11.90 -9.61
C PHE A 321 -1.38 -12.05 -8.55
N GLU A 322 -1.82 -13.29 -8.32
CA GLU A 322 -2.73 -13.62 -7.21
C GLU A 322 -1.91 -13.95 -5.97
N LEU A 323 -2.20 -13.25 -4.87
CA LEU A 323 -1.54 -13.50 -3.58
C LEU A 323 -1.93 -14.88 -3.02
N PRO A 324 -0.97 -15.68 -2.53
CA PRO A 324 -1.24 -16.85 -1.71
C PRO A 324 -2.12 -16.52 -0.50
N GLU A 325 -3.03 -17.42 -0.13
CA GLU A 325 -4.02 -17.16 0.95
C GLU A 325 -3.43 -16.66 2.26
N ASN A 326 -2.27 -17.20 2.67
CA ASN A 326 -1.59 -16.77 3.91
C ASN A 326 -1.00 -15.36 3.84
N LEU A 327 -0.81 -14.81 2.65
CA LEU A 327 -0.30 -13.46 2.41
C LEU A 327 -1.39 -12.44 2.12
N GLN A 328 -2.63 -12.89 1.89
CA GLN A 328 -3.78 -12.02 1.62
C GLN A 328 -4.14 -11.17 2.84
N ALA A 329 -4.55 -9.94 2.57
CA ALA A 329 -5.25 -9.11 3.53
C ALA A 329 -6.71 -9.55 3.66
N GLU A 330 -7.38 -9.13 4.73
CA GLU A 330 -8.82 -9.34 4.84
C GLU A 330 -9.56 -8.56 3.75
N PRO A 331 -10.43 -9.19 2.97
CA PRO A 331 -11.15 -8.51 1.91
C PRO A 331 -12.08 -7.44 2.51
N LEU A 332 -12.11 -6.27 1.85
CA LEU A 332 -13.07 -5.25 2.20
C LEU A 332 -14.48 -5.75 1.83
N ALA A 333 -15.42 -5.66 2.77
CA ALA A 333 -16.80 -6.06 2.49
C ALA A 333 -17.39 -5.16 1.39
N ASP A 334 -18.24 -5.74 0.50
CA ASP A 334 -18.86 -5.00 -0.61
C ASP A 334 -19.52 -3.68 -0.15
N LEU A 335 -20.19 -3.72 1.01
CA LEU A 335 -20.80 -2.53 1.57
C LEU A 335 -19.79 -1.45 1.98
N GLU A 336 -18.66 -1.83 2.61
CA GLU A 336 -17.59 -0.88 2.97
C GLU A 336 -16.96 -0.29 1.71
N LEU A 337 -16.74 -1.11 0.69
CA LEU A 337 -16.23 -0.67 -0.60
C LEU A 337 -17.19 0.33 -1.29
N ASP A 338 -18.48 0.01 -1.34
CA ASP A 338 -19.51 0.87 -1.93
C ASP A 338 -19.59 2.23 -1.22
N ILE A 339 -19.49 2.25 0.12
CA ILE A 339 -19.49 3.51 0.89
C ILE A 339 -18.22 4.33 0.67
N ILE A 340 -17.04 3.69 0.63
CA ILE A 340 -15.75 4.38 0.45
C ILE A 340 -15.61 4.95 -0.96
N THR A 341 -16.11 4.26 -1.98
CA THR A 341 -15.94 4.67 -3.39
C THR A 341 -16.98 5.70 -3.84
N ASN A 342 -18.14 5.79 -3.15
CA ASN A 342 -19.19 6.76 -3.46
C ASN A 342 -18.93 8.11 -2.77
N LYS A 343 -19.24 9.18 -3.49
CA LYS A 343 -19.11 10.55 -2.96
C LYS A 343 -20.26 10.90 -2.06
N ALA A 344 -20.05 11.89 -1.20
CA ALA A 344 -21.14 12.46 -0.41
C ALA A 344 -22.31 12.89 -1.31
N GLY A 345 -23.49 12.32 -1.04
CA GLY A 345 -24.70 12.52 -1.85
C GLY A 345 -24.94 11.49 -2.95
N GLU A 346 -24.04 10.53 -3.14
CA GLU A 346 -24.27 9.36 -4.00
C GLU A 346 -25.00 8.25 -3.22
N GLU A 347 -25.80 7.47 -3.94
CA GLU A 347 -26.64 6.42 -3.36
C GLU A 347 -25.86 5.10 -3.25
N VAL A 348 -25.88 4.48 -2.07
CA VAL A 348 -25.35 3.13 -1.83
C VAL A 348 -26.51 2.17 -1.64
N ILE A 349 -26.57 1.11 -2.44
CA ILE A 349 -27.64 0.12 -2.38
C ILE A 349 -27.24 -1.04 -1.47
N LEU A 350 -27.96 -1.23 -0.38
CA LEU A 350 -27.82 -2.40 0.50
C LEU A 350 -28.50 -3.62 -0.16
N LYS A 351 -27.72 -4.42 -0.88
CA LYS A 351 -28.24 -5.49 -1.76
C LYS A 351 -28.88 -6.67 -0.97
N ASN A 352 -28.39 -6.93 0.24
CA ASN A 352 -28.81 -8.06 1.06
C ASN A 352 -29.80 -7.64 2.18
N VAL A 353 -30.24 -6.37 2.20
CA VAL A 353 -31.30 -5.92 3.10
C VAL A 353 -32.65 -6.18 2.45
N THR A 354 -33.26 -7.31 2.81
CA THR A 354 -34.51 -7.83 2.26
C THR A 354 -35.62 -7.85 3.31
N PHE A 355 -36.87 -7.81 2.83
CA PHE A 355 -38.07 -7.79 3.68
C PHE A 355 -39.00 -8.91 3.26
N GLU A 356 -39.77 -9.42 4.22
CA GLU A 356 -40.86 -10.36 3.92
C GLU A 356 -41.83 -9.77 2.89
N SER A 357 -42.43 -10.60 2.05
CA SER A 357 -43.34 -10.18 0.99
C SER A 357 -44.50 -9.34 1.54
N ASN A 358 -44.75 -8.18 0.94
CA ASN A 358 -45.77 -7.20 1.39
C ASN A 358 -45.65 -6.77 2.86
N SER A 359 -44.42 -6.79 3.39
CA SER A 359 -44.12 -6.50 4.79
C SER A 359 -42.95 -5.54 4.91
N PHE A 360 -42.83 -4.91 6.06
CA PHE A 360 -41.64 -4.18 6.50
C PHE A 360 -40.81 -4.93 7.52
N ALA A 361 -41.14 -6.21 7.79
CA ALA A 361 -40.36 -7.07 8.65
C ALA A 361 -39.07 -7.48 7.92
N LEU A 362 -37.91 -7.24 8.54
CA LEU A 362 -36.60 -7.64 8.03
C LEU A 362 -36.46 -9.16 8.00
N GLU A 363 -35.99 -9.69 6.90
CA GLU A 363 -35.58 -11.09 6.85
C GLU A 363 -34.30 -11.31 7.66
N LYS A 364 -34.11 -12.53 8.19
CA LYS A 364 -32.94 -12.85 9.03
C LYS A 364 -31.60 -12.62 8.33
N SER A 365 -31.54 -12.82 7.02
CA SER A 365 -30.36 -12.55 6.18
C SER A 365 -29.92 -11.09 6.20
N SER A 366 -30.86 -10.15 6.41
CA SER A 366 -30.59 -8.72 6.43
C SER A 366 -29.72 -8.25 7.60
N PHE A 367 -29.78 -8.99 8.72
CA PHE A 367 -29.09 -8.53 9.94
C PHE A 367 -27.57 -8.53 9.81
N ALA A 368 -27.01 -9.45 9.04
CA ALA A 368 -25.57 -9.49 8.81
C ALA A 368 -25.06 -8.22 8.10
N GLU A 369 -25.75 -7.78 7.04
CA GLU A 369 -25.38 -6.56 6.32
C GLU A 369 -25.62 -5.29 7.16
N LEU A 370 -26.71 -5.24 7.93
CA LEU A 370 -26.97 -4.13 8.85
C LEU A 370 -25.94 -4.09 10.00
N ASP A 371 -25.48 -5.23 10.50
CA ASP A 371 -24.44 -5.27 11.52
C ASP A 371 -23.08 -4.82 10.96
N ASN A 372 -22.76 -5.12 9.70
CA ASN A 372 -21.60 -4.59 9.00
C ASN A 372 -21.70 -3.04 8.86
N LEU A 373 -22.87 -2.53 8.48
CA LEU A 373 -23.09 -1.08 8.42
C LEU A 373 -22.92 -0.42 9.81
N ILE A 374 -23.40 -1.04 10.88
CA ILE A 374 -23.21 -0.57 12.26
C ILE A 374 -21.71 -0.50 12.59
N ALA A 375 -20.96 -1.57 12.30
CA ALA A 375 -19.53 -1.61 12.54
C ALA A 375 -18.80 -0.50 11.78
N TYR A 376 -19.19 -0.26 10.52
CA TYR A 376 -18.65 0.83 9.71
C TYR A 376 -18.97 2.22 10.30
N LEU A 377 -20.24 2.48 10.68
CA LEU A 377 -20.64 3.74 11.30
C LEU A 377 -19.96 4.00 12.65
N GLN A 378 -19.66 2.94 13.42
CA GLN A 378 -18.92 3.05 14.68
C GLN A 378 -17.44 3.44 14.44
N LYS A 379 -16.83 2.94 13.38
CA LYS A 379 -15.49 3.35 12.95
C LYS A 379 -15.46 4.80 12.41
N ASN A 380 -16.57 5.26 11.84
CA ASN A 380 -16.71 6.57 11.18
C ASN A 380 -17.79 7.46 11.84
N PRO A 381 -17.61 7.94 13.09
CA PRO A 381 -18.67 8.59 13.88
C PRO A 381 -19.13 9.95 13.34
N ASN A 382 -18.41 10.53 12.39
CA ASN A 382 -18.79 11.80 11.74
C ASN A 382 -19.58 11.59 10.45
N LEU A 383 -19.73 10.34 9.98
CA LEU A 383 -20.49 10.05 8.77
C LEU A 383 -21.99 10.26 9.01
N GLN A 384 -22.64 10.97 8.09
CA GLN A 384 -24.09 11.16 8.09
C GLN A 384 -24.66 10.38 6.91
N ILE A 385 -25.64 9.54 7.18
CA ILE A 385 -26.34 8.76 6.17
C ILE A 385 -27.84 9.09 6.16
N GLU A 386 -28.43 9.03 4.97
CA GLU A 386 -29.89 9.06 4.77
C GLU A 386 -30.33 7.66 4.37
N ILE A 387 -31.35 7.11 5.03
CA ILE A 387 -31.89 5.79 4.74
C ILE A 387 -33.14 5.93 3.89
N GLN A 388 -33.10 5.38 2.68
CA GLN A 388 -34.23 5.36 1.75
C GLN A 388 -34.72 3.93 1.56
N GLY A 389 -36.01 3.71 1.69
CA GLY A 389 -36.64 2.42 1.40
C GLY A 389 -37.26 2.43 0.02
N HIS A 390 -37.12 1.35 -0.73
CA HIS A 390 -37.72 1.19 -2.05
C HIS A 390 -38.69 0.02 -2.08
N THR A 391 -39.66 0.06 -2.97
CA THR A 391 -40.59 -1.04 -3.29
C THR A 391 -40.54 -1.24 -4.82
N ASP A 392 -41.01 -2.40 -5.31
CA ASP A 392 -41.29 -2.57 -6.71
C ASP A 392 -42.49 -1.67 -7.12
N ASN A 393 -42.75 -1.58 -8.42
CA ASN A 393 -43.84 -0.78 -9.01
C ASN A 393 -45.15 -1.59 -9.11
N VAL A 394 -45.30 -2.70 -8.39
CA VAL A 394 -46.49 -3.54 -8.38
C VAL A 394 -47.43 -3.08 -7.25
N GLY A 395 -48.67 -2.76 -7.57
CA GLY A 395 -49.69 -2.37 -6.58
C GLY A 395 -50.05 -0.89 -6.61
N ASN A 396 -50.62 -0.41 -5.50
CA ASN A 396 -51.07 0.97 -5.37
C ASN A 396 -49.89 1.87 -4.95
N GLU A 397 -49.73 2.99 -5.63
CA GLU A 397 -48.64 3.95 -5.40
C GLU A 397 -48.60 4.48 -3.95
N ILE A 398 -49.77 4.77 -3.35
CA ILE A 398 -49.85 5.24 -1.96
C ILE A 398 -49.44 4.15 -0.98
N ASP A 399 -49.87 2.90 -1.20
CA ASP A 399 -49.50 1.76 -0.36
C ASP A 399 -48.02 1.47 -0.45
N ASN A 400 -47.44 1.58 -1.67
CA ASN A 400 -46.01 1.42 -1.91
C ASN A 400 -45.18 2.51 -1.24
N GLN A 401 -45.66 3.75 -1.25
CA GLN A 401 -44.98 4.85 -0.56
C GLN A 401 -45.02 4.68 0.97
N ILE A 402 -46.12 4.21 1.53
CA ILE A 402 -46.23 3.89 2.97
C ILE A 402 -45.28 2.75 3.31
N LEU A 403 -45.24 1.69 2.51
CA LEU A 403 -44.40 0.52 2.73
C LEU A 403 -42.90 0.88 2.66
N SER A 404 -42.49 1.72 1.70
CA SER A 404 -41.11 2.18 1.58
C SER A 404 -40.67 2.99 2.81
N GLN A 405 -41.53 3.88 3.31
CA GLN A 405 -41.24 4.63 4.53
C GLN A 405 -41.14 3.75 5.77
N GLN A 406 -42.00 2.72 5.87
CA GLN A 406 -41.96 1.76 6.99
C GLN A 406 -40.68 0.92 6.95
N ARG A 407 -40.22 0.49 5.77
CA ARG A 407 -38.98 -0.23 5.58
C ARG A 407 -37.78 0.62 5.98
N ALA A 408 -37.66 1.84 5.51
CA ALA A 408 -36.62 2.78 5.93
C ALA A 408 -36.62 3.00 7.45
N LYS A 409 -37.80 3.12 8.05
CA LYS A 409 -37.95 3.32 9.49
C LYS A 409 -37.46 2.12 10.30
N VAL A 410 -37.81 0.91 9.93
CA VAL A 410 -37.36 -0.31 10.64
C VAL A 410 -35.86 -0.47 10.57
N VAL A 411 -35.22 -0.19 9.44
CA VAL A 411 -33.76 -0.17 9.31
C VAL A 411 -33.16 0.92 10.22
N PHE A 412 -33.70 2.12 10.22
CA PHE A 412 -33.26 3.20 11.11
C PHE A 412 -33.36 2.82 12.59
N GLU A 413 -34.49 2.24 13.01
CA GLU A 413 -34.71 1.78 14.40
C GLU A 413 -33.69 0.70 14.80
N TYR A 414 -33.40 -0.24 13.91
CA TYR A 414 -32.40 -1.28 14.15
C TYR A 414 -30.98 -0.69 14.32
N LEU A 415 -30.55 0.20 13.42
CA LEU A 415 -29.25 0.84 13.50
C LEU A 415 -29.14 1.70 14.76
N SER A 416 -30.14 2.54 15.05
CA SER A 416 -30.14 3.44 16.21
C SER A 416 -30.06 2.67 17.53
N ALA A 417 -30.83 1.60 17.68
CA ALA A 417 -30.84 0.79 18.89
C ALA A 417 -29.47 0.17 19.21
N LYS A 418 -28.66 -0.13 18.18
CA LYS A 418 -27.32 -0.70 18.36
C LYS A 418 -26.21 0.35 18.45
N LEU A 419 -26.39 1.54 17.88
CA LEU A 419 -25.45 2.65 17.97
C LEU A 419 -25.56 3.41 19.30
N GLU A 420 -26.77 3.51 19.89
CA GLU A 420 -27.02 4.21 21.17
C GLU A 420 -26.61 3.38 22.43
N ASN A 421 -26.40 2.08 22.29
CA ASN A 421 -26.09 1.19 23.42
C ASN A 421 -24.60 1.10 23.77
N LYS A 422 -23.80 2.13 23.46
CA LYS A 422 -22.39 2.26 23.88
C LYS A 422 -22.15 3.67 24.46
#